data_94f1ed56fbfa771f9f9274373dd1f59e
#
_entry.id   94f1ed56fbfa771f9f9274373dd1f59e
#
_cell.length_a   1.000
_cell.length_b   1.000
_cell.length_c   1.000
_cell.angle_alpha   90.00
_cell.angle_beta   90.00
_cell.angle_gamma   90.00
#
_symmetry.space_group_name_H-M   'P 1'
#
loop_
_entity.id
_entity.type
_entity.pdbx_description
1 polymer ?
#
loop_
_entity_poly.entity_id
_entity_poly.type
_entity_poly.pdbx_seq_one_letter_code
_entity_poly.pdbx_strand_id
1 'polypeptide(L)'
;LGDVYKRQLLARGHGLMIGVPGLAKTLLIKSLSEVMDLKFNRIQFTPDLMPSDITGTEILEENQVTGKRNFKFLKGPIFSNILLADEINRTPPKTQSALLEAMQEHKVTAGGKSYDLDEPFFVLATQNPIEQEGTYPLPEAQLDRFMFNLNIEYPSSEEEISIVRGTTSSDETKLNAVITKTEISLLQDLIRRVPSSDNVVEYAVKLSASTRPQSELAPDFIKKTVDWGAGPRASQYLVLGAKAKAVLDGRPSPNISDVKSLAAPILRHRVLPNFNAEADGLKVENIIDQLIDHLKE
;
A
#
# COMPACT_ATOMS: atom_id res chain seq x y z
N LEU A 1 8.35 11.07 1.91
CA LEU A 1 7.15 10.35 1.38
C LEU A 1 7.36 9.92 -0.08
N GLY A 2 7.79 10.78 -0.99
CA GLY A 2 7.96 10.47 -2.41
C GLY A 2 8.80 9.23 -2.71
N ASP A 3 9.88 9.02 -1.98
CA ASP A 3 10.77 7.86 -2.17
C ASP A 3 10.12 6.55 -1.71
N VAL A 4 9.23 6.59 -0.73
CA VAL A 4 8.52 5.39 -0.27
C VAL A 4 7.53 4.91 -1.32
N TYR A 5 6.79 5.83 -1.97
CA TYR A 5 5.87 5.47 -3.06
C TYR A 5 6.59 4.90 -4.28
N LYS A 6 7.76 5.47 -4.64
CA LYS A 6 8.60 4.92 -5.71
C LYS A 6 8.99 3.48 -5.42
N ARG A 7 9.48 3.21 -4.20
CA ARG A 7 9.84 1.84 -3.76
C ARG A 7 8.64 0.89 -3.82
N GLN A 8 7.48 1.37 -3.38
CA GLN A 8 6.23 0.63 -3.34
C GLN A 8 5.77 0.22 -4.74
N LEU A 9 5.66 1.19 -5.65
CA LEU A 9 5.27 0.95 -7.03
C LEU A 9 6.26 0.02 -7.74
N LEU A 10 7.56 0.27 -7.57
CA LEU A 10 8.61 -0.53 -8.20
C LEU A 10 8.71 -1.94 -7.64
N ALA A 11 8.36 -2.15 -6.38
CA ALA A 11 8.27 -3.48 -5.76
C ALA A 11 6.94 -4.21 -6.06
N ARG A 12 6.03 -3.64 -6.87
CA ARG A 12 4.66 -4.12 -7.10
C ARG A 12 3.86 -4.28 -5.81
N GLY A 13 4.08 -3.40 -4.83
CA GLY A 13 3.39 -3.44 -3.55
C GLY A 13 2.27 -2.41 -3.50
N HIS A 14 1.14 -2.76 -2.87
CA HIS A 14 0.07 -1.82 -2.55
C HIS A 14 0.34 -1.10 -1.24
N GLY A 15 -0.23 0.10 -1.06
CA GLY A 15 -0.01 0.94 0.10
C GLY A 15 -1.27 1.22 0.92
N LEU A 16 -1.07 1.31 2.22
CA LEU A 16 -2.06 1.85 3.15
C LEU A 16 -1.52 3.15 3.73
N MET A 17 -2.34 4.16 3.75
CA MET A 17 -2.01 5.50 4.24
C MET A 17 -2.95 5.86 5.38
N ILE A 18 -2.41 6.04 6.55
CA ILE A 18 -3.17 6.48 7.72
C ILE A 18 -2.86 7.96 7.95
N GLY A 19 -3.89 8.78 8.02
CA GLY A 19 -3.71 10.21 8.28
C GLY A 19 -4.99 10.99 8.15
N VAL A 20 -5.03 12.11 8.84
CA VAL A 20 -6.19 13.01 8.87
C VAL A 20 -6.56 13.52 7.46
N PRO A 21 -7.81 13.92 7.24
CA PRO A 21 -8.22 14.54 5.98
C PRO A 21 -7.49 15.87 5.74
N GLY A 22 -7.44 16.32 4.48
CA GLY A 22 -6.86 17.62 4.13
C GLY A 22 -5.34 17.64 3.90
N LEU A 23 -4.62 16.53 4.06
CA LEU A 23 -3.17 16.44 3.86
C LEU A 23 -2.75 16.16 2.40
N ALA A 24 -3.49 16.66 1.43
CA ALA A 24 -3.20 16.61 0.00
C ALA A 24 -2.88 15.20 -0.56
N LYS A 25 -3.36 14.12 0.08
CA LYS A 25 -3.13 12.72 -0.35
C LYS A 25 -3.53 12.49 -1.82
N THR A 26 -4.70 12.99 -2.21
CA THR A 26 -5.20 12.87 -3.60
C THR A 26 -4.32 13.63 -4.58
N LEU A 27 -3.88 14.84 -4.23
CA LEU A 27 -3.00 15.64 -5.09
C LEU A 27 -1.67 14.93 -5.33
N LEU A 28 -1.06 14.39 -4.28
CA LEU A 28 0.20 13.66 -4.37
C LEU A 28 0.10 12.48 -5.34
N ILE A 29 -0.94 11.66 -5.20
CA ILE A 29 -1.09 10.46 -6.04
C ILE A 29 -1.45 10.80 -7.48
N LYS A 30 -2.29 11.82 -7.68
CA LYS A 30 -2.60 12.34 -9.02
C LYS A 30 -1.32 12.89 -9.69
N SER A 31 -0.52 13.68 -8.99
CA SER A 31 0.76 14.19 -9.51
C SER A 31 1.73 13.05 -9.86
N LEU A 32 1.82 12.01 -9.04
CA LEU A 32 2.61 10.82 -9.35
C LEU A 32 2.13 10.13 -10.62
N SER A 33 0.82 9.99 -10.81
CA SER A 33 0.27 9.35 -12.02
C SER A 33 0.57 10.14 -13.29
N GLU A 34 0.51 11.47 -13.23
CA GLU A 34 0.84 12.36 -14.35
C GLU A 34 2.34 12.25 -14.72
N VAL A 35 3.22 12.29 -13.72
CA VAL A 35 4.68 12.15 -13.91
C VAL A 35 5.08 10.77 -14.45
N MET A 36 4.29 9.74 -14.18
CA MET A 36 4.54 8.35 -14.59
C MET A 36 3.75 7.93 -15.84
N ASP A 37 3.01 8.81 -16.47
CA ASP A 37 2.13 8.51 -17.60
C ASP A 37 1.21 7.30 -17.35
N LEU A 38 0.60 7.25 -16.17
CA LEU A 38 -0.26 6.16 -15.74
C LEU A 38 -1.71 6.64 -15.56
N LYS A 39 -2.65 5.78 -15.94
CA LYS A 39 -4.08 6.05 -15.75
C LYS A 39 -4.42 6.04 -14.25
N PHE A 40 -4.97 7.15 -13.77
CA PHE A 40 -5.41 7.34 -12.38
C PHE A 40 -6.92 7.31 -12.26
N ASN A 41 -7.41 6.62 -11.22
CA ASN A 41 -8.78 6.74 -10.74
C ASN A 41 -8.81 6.90 -9.22
N ARG A 42 -9.87 7.53 -8.72
CA ARG A 42 -10.18 7.64 -7.29
C ARG A 42 -11.55 7.05 -7.02
N ILE A 43 -11.65 6.28 -5.95
CA ILE A 43 -12.91 5.81 -5.39
C ILE A 43 -13.01 6.33 -3.98
N GLN A 44 -14.08 7.07 -3.67
CA GLN A 44 -14.44 7.43 -2.31
C GLN A 44 -15.28 6.29 -1.73
N PHE A 45 -14.79 5.64 -0.69
CA PHE A 45 -15.49 4.58 -0.02
C PHE A 45 -16.56 5.18 0.91
N THR A 46 -17.82 4.83 0.66
CA THR A 46 -19.00 5.27 1.41
C THR A 46 -19.78 4.06 1.90
N PRO A 47 -20.60 4.17 2.94
CA PRO A 47 -21.35 3.03 3.47
C PRO A 47 -22.26 2.32 2.47
N ASP A 48 -22.73 3.03 1.45
CA ASP A 48 -23.60 2.54 0.38
C ASP A 48 -22.88 2.04 -0.86
N LEU A 49 -21.54 2.16 -0.93
CA LEU A 49 -20.74 1.71 -2.08
C LEU A 49 -20.85 0.19 -2.26
N MET A 50 -21.21 -0.23 -3.46
CA MET A 50 -21.34 -1.64 -3.82
C MET A 50 -20.07 -2.19 -4.50
N PRO A 51 -19.79 -3.51 -4.42
CA PRO A 51 -18.68 -4.12 -5.16
C PRO A 51 -18.68 -3.82 -6.66
N SER A 52 -19.87 -3.78 -7.29
CA SER A 52 -20.03 -3.45 -8.71
C SER A 52 -19.61 -2.03 -9.05
N ASP A 53 -19.68 -1.08 -8.12
CA ASP A 53 -19.24 0.30 -8.34
C ASP A 53 -17.73 0.38 -8.47
N ILE A 54 -17.01 -0.58 -7.87
CA ILE A 54 -15.56 -0.72 -7.95
C ILE A 54 -15.16 -1.51 -9.20
N THR A 55 -15.74 -2.70 -9.36
CA THR A 55 -15.33 -3.68 -10.37
C THR A 55 -15.97 -3.46 -11.72
N GLY A 56 -17.14 -2.82 -11.76
CA GLY A 56 -17.96 -2.71 -12.96
C GLY A 56 -19.13 -3.68 -12.95
N THR A 57 -20.02 -3.52 -13.92
CA THR A 57 -21.28 -4.26 -14.03
C THR A 57 -21.57 -4.68 -15.46
N GLU A 58 -22.32 -5.76 -15.63
CA GLU A 58 -22.86 -6.13 -16.93
C GLU A 58 -24.18 -5.40 -17.18
N ILE A 59 -24.29 -4.78 -18.35
CA ILE A 59 -25.51 -4.16 -18.83
C ILE A 59 -26.03 -4.92 -20.04
N LEU A 60 -27.36 -4.91 -20.21
CA LEU A 60 -28.01 -5.43 -21.41
C LEU A 60 -28.08 -4.31 -22.43
N GLU A 61 -27.30 -4.41 -23.51
CA GLU A 61 -27.29 -3.44 -24.61
C GLU A 61 -28.12 -4.01 -25.77
N GLU A 62 -29.09 -3.25 -26.25
CA GLU A 62 -29.87 -3.60 -27.43
C GLU A 62 -29.29 -2.90 -28.66
N ASN A 63 -28.89 -3.69 -29.65
CA ASN A 63 -28.41 -3.16 -30.92
C ASN A 63 -29.60 -2.58 -31.69
N GLN A 64 -29.62 -1.28 -31.84
CA GLN A 64 -30.74 -0.55 -32.48
C GLN A 64 -30.99 -0.96 -33.94
N VAL A 65 -30.00 -1.56 -34.61
CA VAL A 65 -30.15 -1.96 -36.05
C VAL A 65 -30.64 -3.40 -36.15
N THR A 66 -30.23 -4.29 -35.27
CA THR A 66 -30.54 -5.73 -35.36
C THR A 66 -31.56 -6.21 -34.34
N GLY A 67 -31.96 -5.38 -33.36
CA GLY A 67 -32.82 -5.75 -32.24
C GLY A 67 -32.25 -6.81 -31.31
N LYS A 68 -30.98 -7.25 -31.50
CA LYS A 68 -30.34 -8.24 -30.65
C LYS A 68 -29.89 -7.62 -29.35
N ARG A 69 -30.17 -8.32 -28.25
CA ARG A 69 -29.71 -7.96 -26.91
C ARG A 69 -28.44 -8.73 -26.57
N ASN A 70 -27.39 -8.01 -26.20
CA ASN A 70 -26.13 -8.59 -25.78
C ASN A 70 -25.73 -8.03 -24.41
N PHE A 71 -25.16 -8.89 -23.55
CA PHE A 71 -24.55 -8.41 -22.33
C PHE A 71 -23.20 -7.75 -22.65
N LYS A 72 -23.00 -6.54 -22.12
CA LYS A 72 -21.79 -5.77 -22.25
C LYS A 72 -21.27 -5.44 -20.87
N PHE A 73 -20.01 -5.78 -20.61
CA PHE A 73 -19.36 -5.42 -19.34
C PHE A 73 -18.88 -3.97 -19.39
N LEU A 74 -19.38 -3.16 -18.47
CA LEU A 74 -18.91 -1.81 -18.22
C LEU A 74 -17.82 -1.89 -17.14
N LYS A 75 -16.58 -1.58 -17.52
CA LYS A 75 -15.44 -1.57 -16.62
C LYS A 75 -15.61 -0.51 -15.54
N GLY A 76 -15.46 -0.91 -14.30
CA GLY A 76 -15.45 -0.01 -13.15
C GLY A 76 -14.12 0.76 -13.01
N PRO A 77 -14.03 1.67 -12.03
CA PRO A 77 -12.85 2.51 -11.81
C PRO A 77 -11.57 1.72 -11.44
N ILE A 78 -11.68 0.48 -11.01
CA ILE A 78 -10.54 -0.40 -10.72
C ILE A 78 -9.67 -0.67 -11.97
N PHE A 79 -10.24 -0.52 -13.19
CA PHE A 79 -9.49 -0.64 -14.43
C PHE A 79 -8.67 0.62 -14.72
N SER A 80 -7.69 0.84 -13.86
CA SER A 80 -6.69 1.90 -13.92
C SER A 80 -5.33 1.34 -13.49
N ASN A 81 -4.27 2.10 -13.73
CA ASN A 81 -2.93 1.72 -13.27
C ASN A 81 -2.68 2.13 -11.81
N ILE A 82 -3.18 3.29 -11.43
CA ILE A 82 -3.12 3.80 -10.06
C ILE A 82 -4.54 4.05 -9.58
N LEU A 83 -4.90 3.38 -8.50
CA LEU A 83 -6.19 3.54 -7.84
C LEU A 83 -6.00 4.10 -6.43
N LEU A 84 -6.63 5.24 -6.16
CA LEU A 84 -6.77 5.76 -4.80
C LEU A 84 -8.11 5.27 -4.23
N ALA A 85 -8.04 4.37 -3.25
CA ALA A 85 -9.17 3.89 -2.47
C ALA A 85 -9.28 4.73 -1.20
N ASP A 86 -10.07 5.81 -1.27
CA ASP A 86 -10.12 6.81 -0.20
C ASP A 86 -11.13 6.39 0.88
N GLU A 87 -10.68 6.40 2.15
CA GLU A 87 -11.46 6.01 3.33
C GLU A 87 -12.02 4.57 3.27
N ILE A 88 -11.16 3.61 2.92
CA ILE A 88 -11.54 2.19 2.70
C ILE A 88 -12.32 1.58 3.88
N ASN A 89 -12.09 2.07 5.10
CA ASN A 89 -12.77 1.61 6.31
C ASN A 89 -14.22 2.11 6.46
N ARG A 90 -14.73 2.96 5.57
CA ARG A 90 -16.14 3.44 5.62
C ARG A 90 -17.13 2.52 4.92
N THR A 91 -16.67 1.48 4.29
CA THR A 91 -17.48 0.56 3.49
C THR A 91 -17.56 -0.81 4.16
N PRO A 92 -18.70 -1.53 4.06
CA PRO A 92 -18.83 -2.87 4.61
C PRO A 92 -17.78 -3.86 4.07
N PRO A 93 -17.44 -4.91 4.82
CA PRO A 93 -16.38 -5.87 4.48
C PRO A 93 -16.53 -6.53 3.10
N LYS A 94 -17.76 -6.71 2.61
CA LYS A 94 -18.03 -7.29 1.29
C LYS A 94 -17.44 -6.43 0.15
N THR A 95 -17.59 -5.12 0.26
CA THR A 95 -17.08 -4.16 -0.75
C THR A 95 -15.56 -4.01 -0.62
N GLN A 96 -15.02 -3.96 0.60
CA GLN A 96 -13.58 -3.99 0.84
C GLN A 96 -12.94 -5.23 0.21
N SER A 97 -13.57 -6.41 0.38
CA SER A 97 -13.05 -7.68 -0.14
C SER A 97 -12.93 -7.69 -1.66
N ALA A 98 -13.84 -7.04 -2.39
CA ALA A 98 -13.78 -6.95 -3.85
C ALA A 98 -12.51 -6.22 -4.33
N LEU A 99 -12.13 -5.12 -3.68
CA LEU A 99 -10.86 -4.44 -3.97
C LEU A 99 -9.65 -5.30 -3.59
N LEU A 100 -9.67 -5.88 -2.40
CA LEU A 100 -8.55 -6.67 -1.88
C LEU A 100 -8.31 -7.97 -2.66
N GLU A 101 -9.37 -8.57 -3.22
CA GLU A 101 -9.26 -9.70 -4.15
C GLU A 101 -8.58 -9.27 -5.45
N ALA A 102 -9.03 -8.18 -6.05
CA ALA A 102 -8.44 -7.65 -7.27
C ALA A 102 -6.98 -7.23 -7.10
N MET A 103 -6.60 -6.72 -5.92
CA MET A 103 -5.19 -6.43 -5.58
C MET A 103 -4.31 -7.68 -5.56
N GLN A 104 -4.87 -8.81 -5.13
CA GLN A 104 -4.11 -10.05 -5.01
C GLN A 104 -4.05 -10.84 -6.33
N GLU A 105 -5.19 -10.93 -7.02
CA GLU A 105 -5.35 -11.76 -8.23
C GLU A 105 -4.98 -11.01 -9.51
N HIS A 106 -4.85 -9.67 -9.46
CA HIS A 106 -4.67 -8.79 -10.63
C HIS A 106 -5.76 -8.96 -11.69
N LYS A 107 -6.95 -9.40 -11.26
CA LYS A 107 -8.12 -9.71 -12.07
C LYS A 107 -9.41 -9.31 -11.38
N VAL A 108 -10.43 -9.10 -12.19
CA VAL A 108 -11.81 -8.91 -11.74
C VAL A 108 -12.69 -9.98 -12.36
N THR A 109 -13.52 -10.64 -11.58
CA THR A 109 -14.50 -11.61 -12.06
C THR A 109 -15.88 -10.96 -12.07
N ALA A 110 -16.50 -10.88 -13.25
CA ALA A 110 -17.84 -10.35 -13.43
C ALA A 110 -18.60 -11.19 -14.48
N GLY A 111 -19.88 -11.49 -14.24
CA GLY A 111 -20.72 -12.29 -15.17
C GLY A 111 -20.13 -13.65 -15.54
N GLY A 112 -19.37 -14.27 -14.64
CA GLY A 112 -18.69 -15.56 -14.89
C GLY A 112 -17.46 -15.45 -15.79
N LYS A 113 -17.01 -14.25 -16.14
CA LYS A 113 -15.80 -14.00 -16.93
C LYS A 113 -14.74 -13.30 -16.07
N SER A 114 -13.48 -13.64 -16.31
CA SER A 114 -12.34 -12.98 -15.68
C SER A 114 -11.75 -11.93 -16.61
N TYR A 115 -11.47 -10.75 -16.08
CA TYR A 115 -10.91 -9.60 -16.78
C TYR A 115 -9.59 -9.21 -16.11
N ASP A 116 -8.48 -9.28 -16.83
CA ASP A 116 -7.18 -8.88 -16.31
C ASP A 116 -7.12 -7.37 -16.10
N LEU A 117 -6.46 -6.95 -15.03
CA LEU A 117 -6.14 -5.55 -14.77
C LEU A 117 -4.87 -5.15 -15.54
N ASP A 118 -4.82 -3.90 -15.91
CA ASP A 118 -3.74 -3.32 -16.72
C ASP A 118 -2.51 -3.06 -15.84
N GLU A 119 -1.39 -3.75 -16.12
CA GLU A 119 -0.13 -3.57 -15.39
C GLU A 119 0.66 -2.34 -15.90
N PRO A 120 1.40 -1.63 -15.00
CA PRO A 120 1.44 -1.84 -13.56
C PRO A 120 0.12 -1.45 -12.89
N PHE A 121 -0.31 -2.26 -11.92
CA PHE A 121 -1.49 -1.98 -11.10
C PHE A 121 -1.10 -1.69 -9.66
N PHE A 122 -1.42 -0.52 -9.19
CA PHE A 122 -1.07 -0.04 -7.85
C PHE A 122 -2.28 0.56 -7.14
N VAL A 123 -2.54 0.08 -5.93
CA VAL A 123 -3.59 0.62 -5.06
C VAL A 123 -2.95 1.32 -3.89
N LEU A 124 -3.40 2.54 -3.64
CA LEU A 124 -3.18 3.25 -2.41
C LEU A 124 -4.52 3.40 -1.70
N ALA A 125 -4.67 2.72 -0.56
CA ALA A 125 -5.84 2.88 0.29
C ALA A 125 -5.56 3.92 1.37
N THR A 126 -6.58 4.68 1.77
CA THR A 126 -6.46 5.60 2.90
C THR A 126 -7.41 5.19 4.02
N GLN A 127 -7.00 5.49 5.25
CA GLN A 127 -7.84 5.40 6.44
C GLN A 127 -7.75 6.72 7.22
N ASN A 128 -8.89 7.16 7.72
CA ASN A 128 -8.96 8.29 8.64
C ASN A 128 -8.98 7.75 10.09
N PRO A 129 -7.97 8.01 10.91
CA PRO A 129 -7.90 7.48 12.27
C PRO A 129 -8.86 8.19 13.24
N ILE A 130 -9.38 9.37 12.88
CA ILE A 130 -10.26 10.17 13.76
C ILE A 130 -11.70 9.68 13.67
N GLU A 131 -12.14 9.23 12.50
CA GLU A 131 -13.50 8.75 12.27
C GLU A 131 -13.63 7.30 12.74
N GLN A 132 -14.29 7.12 13.90
CA GLN A 132 -14.57 5.80 14.47
C GLN A 132 -16.02 5.37 14.25
N GLU A 133 -16.96 6.32 14.22
CA GLU A 133 -18.38 6.01 14.01
C GLU A 133 -18.65 5.63 12.54
N GLY A 134 -19.43 4.56 12.35
CA GLY A 134 -19.79 4.08 11.00
C GLY A 134 -18.63 3.49 10.20
N THR A 135 -17.54 3.08 10.85
CA THR A 135 -16.40 2.47 10.19
C THR A 135 -16.35 0.94 10.39
N TYR A 136 -15.75 0.27 9.43
CA TYR A 136 -15.49 -1.16 9.43
C TYR A 136 -13.97 -1.36 9.33
N PRO A 137 -13.29 -1.61 10.45
CA PRO A 137 -11.84 -1.82 10.42
C PRO A 137 -11.48 -3.02 9.55
N LEU A 138 -10.36 -2.90 8.85
CA LEU A 138 -9.81 -4.00 8.08
C LEU A 138 -9.23 -5.05 9.03
N PRO A 139 -9.62 -6.33 8.89
CA PRO A 139 -8.97 -7.41 9.64
C PRO A 139 -7.47 -7.52 9.31
N GLU A 140 -6.67 -8.04 10.23
CA GLU A 140 -5.22 -8.18 10.12
C GLU A 140 -4.80 -8.94 8.86
N ALA A 141 -5.53 -10.02 8.52
CA ALA A 141 -5.30 -10.80 7.30
C ALA A 141 -5.50 -9.98 6.01
N GLN A 142 -6.32 -8.95 6.06
CA GLN A 142 -6.52 -8.02 4.95
C GLN A 142 -5.47 -6.91 4.94
N LEU A 143 -5.08 -6.41 6.10
CA LEU A 143 -3.99 -5.45 6.26
C LEU A 143 -2.66 -6.02 5.75
N ASP A 144 -2.40 -7.31 5.94
CA ASP A 144 -1.18 -7.98 5.48
C ASP A 144 -0.99 -7.95 3.94
N ARG A 145 -2.05 -7.64 3.17
CA ARG A 145 -1.96 -7.47 1.71
C ARG A 145 -1.28 -6.17 1.28
N PHE A 146 -1.28 -5.14 2.14
CA PHE A 146 -0.57 -3.90 1.88
C PHE A 146 0.91 -4.06 2.22
N MET A 147 1.78 -3.65 1.30
CA MET A 147 3.21 -3.72 1.51
C MET A 147 3.66 -2.76 2.60
N PHE A 148 3.26 -1.50 2.49
CA PHE A 148 3.59 -0.45 3.44
C PHE A 148 2.33 0.13 4.10
N ASN A 149 2.48 0.47 5.37
CA ASN A 149 1.58 1.33 6.10
C ASN A 149 2.32 2.65 6.41
N LEU A 150 1.79 3.75 5.91
CA LEU A 150 2.40 5.07 6.00
C LEU A 150 1.53 5.98 6.88
N ASN A 151 2.11 6.45 7.97
CA ASN A 151 1.48 7.48 8.79
C ASN A 151 1.79 8.85 8.19
N ILE A 152 0.74 9.61 7.92
CA ILE A 152 0.84 11.00 7.45
C ILE A 152 0.49 11.91 8.61
N GLU A 153 1.48 12.63 9.06
CA GLU A 153 1.35 13.63 10.12
C GLU A 153 1.07 15.01 9.56
N TYR A 154 0.65 15.93 10.42
CA TYR A 154 0.52 17.33 10.05
C TYR A 154 1.89 17.89 9.64
N PRO A 155 1.91 18.79 8.66
CA PRO A 155 3.15 19.51 8.32
C PRO A 155 3.64 20.34 9.50
N SER A 156 4.93 20.59 9.54
CA SER A 156 5.49 21.60 10.44
C SER A 156 4.99 22.99 10.06
N SER A 157 5.06 23.95 10.97
CA SER A 157 4.62 25.32 10.70
C SER A 157 5.33 25.96 9.49
N GLU A 158 6.59 25.62 9.26
CA GLU A 158 7.37 26.08 8.11
C GLU A 158 6.88 25.47 6.80
N GLU A 159 6.60 24.17 6.80
CA GLU A 159 6.01 23.46 5.66
C GLU A 159 4.60 23.98 5.36
N GLU A 160 3.78 24.21 6.39
CA GLU A 160 2.42 24.74 6.23
C GLU A 160 2.43 26.15 5.62
N ILE A 161 3.33 27.04 6.04
CA ILE A 161 3.53 28.35 5.40
C ILE A 161 3.89 28.19 3.92
N SER A 162 4.77 27.25 3.59
CA SER A 162 5.16 26.98 2.20
C SER A 162 3.98 26.45 1.37
N ILE A 163 3.18 25.54 1.94
CA ILE A 163 1.96 25.03 1.32
C ILE A 163 0.97 26.17 1.03
N VAL A 164 0.69 27.01 2.02
CA VAL A 164 -0.24 28.15 1.87
C VAL A 164 0.22 29.08 0.76
N ARG A 165 1.50 29.45 0.74
CA ARG A 165 2.06 30.32 -0.32
C ARG A 165 1.92 29.68 -1.71
N GLY A 166 2.22 28.39 -1.84
CA GLY A 166 2.13 27.67 -3.12
C GLY A 166 0.70 27.47 -3.60
N THR A 167 -0.25 27.20 -2.69
CA THR A 167 -1.65 26.88 -3.05
C THR A 167 -2.54 28.11 -3.21
N THR A 168 -2.13 29.26 -2.70
CA THR A 168 -2.85 30.53 -2.85
C THR A 168 -2.26 31.45 -3.93
N SER A 169 -1.18 31.04 -4.60
CA SER A 169 -0.63 31.72 -5.77
C SER A 169 -1.40 31.32 -7.03
N SER A 170 -1.29 32.16 -8.07
CA SER A 170 -1.85 31.90 -9.39
C SER A 170 -0.99 30.96 -10.25
N ASP A 171 0.14 30.51 -9.74
CA ASP A 171 1.10 29.71 -10.49
C ASP A 171 0.66 28.23 -10.52
N GLU A 172 0.15 27.79 -11.64
CA GLU A 172 -0.10 26.37 -11.89
C GLU A 172 1.21 25.66 -12.31
N THR A 173 1.69 24.76 -11.47
CA THR A 173 2.82 23.89 -11.85
C THR A 173 2.35 22.82 -12.82
N LYS A 174 2.77 22.92 -14.09
CA LYS A 174 2.53 21.87 -15.08
C LYS A 174 3.53 20.74 -14.87
N LEU A 175 3.01 19.55 -14.65
CA LEU A 175 3.81 18.32 -14.56
C LEU A 175 3.98 17.71 -15.96
N ASN A 176 5.17 17.21 -16.24
CA ASN A 176 5.46 16.46 -17.45
C ASN A 176 5.79 15.01 -17.08
N ALA A 177 5.37 14.07 -17.92
CA ALA A 177 5.76 12.67 -17.78
C ALA A 177 7.27 12.54 -17.92
N VAL A 178 7.91 11.85 -16.95
CA VAL A 178 9.37 11.60 -16.95
C VAL A 178 9.69 10.12 -17.13
N ILE A 179 8.68 9.24 -17.03
CA ILE A 179 8.82 7.81 -17.20
C ILE A 179 7.52 7.24 -17.77
N THR A 180 7.66 6.26 -18.64
CA THR A 180 6.53 5.60 -19.31
C THR A 180 6.09 4.33 -18.58
N LYS A 181 4.85 3.90 -18.84
CA LYS A 181 4.30 2.61 -18.36
C LYS A 181 5.23 1.43 -18.65
N THR A 182 5.79 1.37 -19.85
CA THR A 182 6.70 0.29 -20.27
C THR A 182 7.99 0.29 -19.46
N GLU A 183 8.60 1.46 -19.24
CA GLU A 183 9.81 1.59 -18.45
C GLU A 183 9.58 1.21 -16.99
N ILE A 184 8.42 1.56 -16.40
CA ILE A 184 8.05 1.13 -15.05
C ILE A 184 7.97 -0.40 -14.96
N SER A 185 7.33 -1.06 -15.93
CA SER A 185 7.26 -2.52 -15.97
C SER A 185 8.63 -3.17 -16.08
N LEU A 186 9.52 -2.61 -16.91
CA LEU A 186 10.92 -3.07 -17.02
C LEU A 186 11.69 -2.90 -15.70
N LEU A 187 11.50 -1.78 -14.99
CA LEU A 187 12.11 -1.55 -13.67
C LEU A 187 11.59 -2.52 -12.63
N GLN A 188 10.30 -2.82 -12.63
CA GLN A 188 9.70 -3.83 -11.74
C GLN A 188 10.29 -5.21 -11.96
N ASP A 189 10.50 -5.60 -13.20
CA ASP A 189 11.14 -6.88 -13.55
C ASP A 189 12.63 -6.89 -13.20
N LEU A 190 13.32 -5.77 -13.39
CA LEU A 190 14.71 -5.59 -12.99
C LEU A 190 14.89 -5.80 -11.49
N ILE A 191 14.05 -5.17 -10.65
CA ILE A 191 14.13 -5.29 -9.19
C ILE A 191 14.00 -6.73 -8.74
N ARG A 192 13.13 -7.52 -9.37
CA ARG A 192 13.01 -8.95 -9.03
C ARG A 192 14.29 -9.74 -9.34
N ARG A 193 15.04 -9.33 -10.35
CA ARG A 193 16.32 -9.97 -10.77
C ARG A 193 17.52 -9.49 -9.97
N VAL A 194 17.42 -8.39 -9.22
CA VAL A 194 18.51 -7.91 -8.36
C VAL A 194 18.92 -9.02 -7.38
N PRO A 195 20.20 -9.41 -7.35
CA PRO A 195 20.67 -10.42 -6.41
C PRO A 195 20.58 -9.89 -4.97
N SER A 196 20.27 -10.76 -4.04
CA SER A 196 20.38 -10.52 -2.60
C SER A 196 21.29 -11.55 -2.00
N SER A 197 22.21 -11.13 -1.17
CA SER A 197 23.06 -12.04 -0.41
C SER A 197 22.25 -12.78 0.67
N ASP A 198 22.67 -13.96 1.04
CA ASP A 198 21.98 -14.81 2.01
C ASP A 198 21.79 -14.10 3.35
N ASN A 199 22.80 -13.36 3.84
CA ASN A 199 22.71 -12.61 5.08
C ASN A 199 21.60 -11.55 5.09
N VAL A 200 21.29 -10.91 3.96
CA VAL A 200 20.17 -9.96 3.85
C VAL A 200 18.83 -10.68 3.93
N VAL A 201 18.70 -11.83 3.25
CA VAL A 201 17.49 -12.66 3.28
C VAL A 201 17.28 -13.23 4.68
N GLU A 202 18.32 -13.81 5.28
CA GLU A 202 18.28 -14.36 6.64
C GLU A 202 17.93 -13.30 7.68
N TYR A 203 18.50 -12.09 7.56
CA TYR A 203 18.16 -10.98 8.46
C TYR A 203 16.69 -10.57 8.33
N ALA A 204 16.14 -10.47 7.11
CA ALA A 204 14.73 -10.14 6.90
C ALA A 204 13.78 -11.21 7.48
N VAL A 205 14.14 -12.49 7.33
CA VAL A 205 13.39 -13.62 7.91
C VAL A 205 13.50 -13.60 9.44
N LYS A 206 14.71 -13.43 9.98
CA LYS A 206 14.96 -13.35 11.41
C LYS A 206 14.20 -12.18 12.04
N LEU A 207 14.24 -11.00 11.44
CA LEU A 207 13.50 -9.83 11.92
C LEU A 207 11.99 -10.12 11.98
N SER A 208 11.40 -10.64 10.92
CA SER A 208 9.97 -10.97 10.88
C SER A 208 9.61 -12.10 11.88
N ALA A 209 10.43 -13.15 11.98
CA ALA A 209 10.18 -14.27 12.88
C ALA A 209 10.30 -13.85 14.35
N SER A 210 11.22 -12.94 14.67
CA SER A 210 11.42 -12.42 16.02
C SER A 210 10.28 -11.55 16.52
N THR A 211 9.37 -11.09 15.65
CA THR A 211 8.14 -10.39 16.08
C THR A 211 7.08 -11.33 16.66
N ARG A 212 7.21 -12.65 16.45
CA ARG A 212 6.19 -13.64 16.84
C ARG A 212 6.46 -14.14 18.27
N PRO A 213 5.57 -13.92 19.24
CA PRO A 213 5.80 -14.31 20.64
C PRO A 213 6.10 -15.80 20.84
N GLN A 214 5.56 -16.66 19.95
CA GLN A 214 5.72 -18.13 20.00
C GLN A 214 7.03 -18.61 19.34
N SER A 215 7.77 -17.73 18.66
CA SER A 215 9.02 -18.08 18.00
C SER A 215 10.14 -18.25 19.01
N GLU A 216 11.01 -19.24 18.77
CA GLU A 216 12.27 -19.40 19.53
C GLU A 216 13.20 -18.19 19.36
N LEU A 217 13.08 -17.45 18.26
CA LEU A 217 13.84 -16.25 17.97
C LEU A 217 13.30 -15.00 18.68
N ALA A 218 12.12 -15.08 19.32
CA ALA A 218 11.50 -13.94 19.97
C ALA A 218 12.23 -13.57 21.27
N PRO A 219 12.73 -12.32 21.39
CA PRO A 219 13.27 -11.81 22.65
C PRO A 219 12.18 -11.76 23.72
N ASP A 220 12.60 -11.74 24.99
CA ASP A 220 11.67 -11.73 26.13
C ASP A 220 10.73 -10.52 26.15
N PHE A 221 11.17 -9.35 25.66
CA PHE A 221 10.31 -8.19 25.58
C PHE A 221 9.19 -8.38 24.55
N ILE A 222 9.44 -9.04 23.41
CA ILE A 222 8.41 -9.39 22.43
C ILE A 222 7.34 -10.32 23.04
N LYS A 223 7.79 -11.35 23.77
CA LYS A 223 6.84 -12.27 24.45
C LYS A 223 5.97 -11.56 25.47
N LYS A 224 6.44 -10.44 26.05
CA LYS A 224 5.73 -9.64 27.04
C LYS A 224 4.83 -8.55 26.46
N THR A 225 5.11 -8.07 25.24
CA THR A 225 4.47 -6.85 24.69
C THR A 225 3.68 -7.09 23.42
N VAL A 226 3.80 -8.25 22.78
CA VAL A 226 3.17 -8.54 21.48
C VAL A 226 2.22 -9.72 21.62
N ASP A 227 1.00 -9.58 21.11
CA ASP A 227 0.02 -10.67 20.97
C ASP A 227 0.20 -11.41 19.65
N TRP A 228 0.42 -10.68 18.57
CA TRP A 228 0.54 -11.25 17.23
C TRP A 228 1.68 -10.62 16.45
N GLY A 229 2.51 -11.45 15.82
CA GLY A 229 3.66 -11.03 15.02
C GLY A 229 3.47 -11.22 13.51
N ALA A 230 4.40 -10.68 12.74
CA ALA A 230 4.35 -10.64 11.29
C ALA A 230 4.45 -12.01 10.62
N GLY A 231 3.67 -12.22 9.57
CA GLY A 231 3.69 -13.42 8.72
C GLY A 231 4.87 -13.44 7.72
N PRO A 232 5.03 -14.54 6.94
CA PRO A 232 6.10 -14.66 5.93
C PRO A 232 6.08 -13.59 4.84
N ARG A 233 4.91 -13.01 4.55
CA ARG A 233 4.77 -11.93 3.56
C ARG A 233 5.57 -10.69 3.97
N ALA A 234 5.73 -10.43 5.26
CA ALA A 234 6.59 -9.35 5.76
C ALA A 234 8.06 -9.54 5.34
N SER A 235 8.61 -10.75 5.49
CA SER A 235 9.97 -11.06 5.04
C SER A 235 10.14 -10.85 3.53
N GLN A 236 9.15 -11.26 2.73
CA GLN A 236 9.16 -11.03 1.28
C GLN A 236 9.18 -9.54 0.95
N TYR A 237 8.34 -8.75 1.60
CA TYR A 237 8.27 -7.30 1.38
C TYR A 237 9.52 -6.56 1.86
N LEU A 238 10.14 -7.00 2.95
CA LEU A 238 11.42 -6.46 3.43
C LEU A 238 12.51 -6.64 2.37
N VAL A 239 12.63 -7.84 1.79
CA VAL A 239 13.63 -8.11 0.75
C VAL A 239 13.30 -7.37 -0.55
N LEU A 240 12.05 -7.38 -1.02
CA LEU A 240 11.64 -6.66 -2.23
C LEU A 240 11.81 -5.16 -2.10
N GLY A 241 11.44 -4.60 -0.96
CA GLY A 241 11.62 -3.18 -0.67
C GLY A 241 13.10 -2.78 -0.60
N ALA A 242 13.95 -3.63 0.01
CA ALA A 242 15.38 -3.42 0.06
C ALA A 242 16.03 -3.45 -1.34
N LYS A 243 15.60 -4.39 -2.22
CA LYS A 243 16.01 -4.41 -3.63
C LYS A 243 15.60 -3.13 -4.37
N ALA A 244 14.35 -2.70 -4.21
CA ALA A 244 13.85 -1.46 -4.82
C ALA A 244 14.65 -0.24 -4.34
N LYS A 245 14.96 -0.17 -3.04
CA LYS A 245 15.80 0.89 -2.47
C LYS A 245 17.20 0.87 -3.06
N ALA A 246 17.86 -0.28 -3.13
CA ALA A 246 19.19 -0.41 -3.70
C ALA A 246 19.24 0.08 -5.16
N VAL A 247 18.25 -0.29 -5.99
CA VAL A 247 18.16 0.16 -7.38
C VAL A 247 17.99 1.68 -7.48
N LEU A 248 17.12 2.25 -6.66
CA LEU A 248 16.91 3.71 -6.63
C LEU A 248 18.15 4.47 -6.16
N ASP A 249 18.96 3.87 -5.30
CA ASP A 249 20.24 4.41 -4.83
C ASP A 249 21.41 4.11 -5.81
N GLY A 250 21.14 3.49 -6.97
CA GLY A 250 22.15 3.11 -7.97
C GLY A 250 23.08 1.96 -7.53
N ARG A 251 22.67 1.14 -6.55
CA ARG A 251 23.45 0.03 -6.03
C ARG A 251 23.05 -1.31 -6.65
N PRO A 252 23.99 -2.22 -6.89
CA PRO A 252 23.72 -3.50 -7.57
C PRO A 252 23.02 -4.54 -6.70
N SER A 253 23.01 -4.37 -5.38
CA SER A 253 22.39 -5.28 -4.42
C SER A 253 21.99 -4.55 -3.13
N PRO A 254 20.96 -5.03 -2.42
CA PRO A 254 20.56 -4.51 -1.11
C PRO A 254 21.55 -4.93 -0.02
N ASN A 255 21.50 -4.22 1.10
CA ASN A 255 22.20 -4.55 2.34
C ASN A 255 21.24 -4.59 3.55
N ILE A 256 21.73 -4.99 4.71
CA ILE A 256 20.93 -5.09 5.93
C ILE A 256 20.36 -3.73 6.36
N SER A 257 21.10 -2.63 6.16
CA SER A 257 20.58 -1.30 6.51
C SER A 257 19.36 -0.88 5.68
N ASP A 258 19.23 -1.39 4.45
CA ASP A 258 18.04 -1.19 3.63
C ASP A 258 16.83 -1.89 4.25
N VAL A 259 17.00 -3.14 4.72
CA VAL A 259 15.96 -3.90 5.42
C VAL A 259 15.54 -3.16 6.70
N LYS A 260 16.50 -2.71 7.52
CA LYS A 260 16.24 -1.94 8.75
C LYS A 260 15.41 -0.68 8.46
N SER A 261 15.78 0.07 7.43
CA SER A 261 15.08 1.31 7.06
C SER A 261 13.61 1.13 6.62
N LEU A 262 13.24 -0.09 6.25
CA LEU A 262 11.89 -0.45 5.79
C LEU A 262 11.09 -1.21 6.84
N ALA A 263 11.69 -1.54 7.98
CA ALA A 263 11.05 -2.36 9.00
C ALA A 263 9.77 -1.72 9.54
N ALA A 264 9.82 -0.47 9.98
CA ALA A 264 8.65 0.21 10.54
C ALA A 264 7.46 0.28 9.56
N PRO A 265 7.59 0.79 8.33
CA PRO A 265 6.44 0.86 7.42
C PRO A 265 5.92 -0.52 6.97
N ILE A 266 6.73 -1.59 7.03
CA ILE A 266 6.30 -2.94 6.66
C ILE A 266 5.70 -3.69 7.86
N LEU A 267 6.21 -3.49 9.06
CA LEU A 267 5.84 -4.28 10.23
C LEU A 267 4.74 -3.65 11.08
N ARG A 268 4.55 -2.31 11.07
CA ARG A 268 3.64 -1.63 12.01
C ARG A 268 2.19 -2.10 11.96
N HIS A 269 1.70 -2.56 10.82
CA HIS A 269 0.33 -3.08 10.66
C HIS A 269 0.26 -4.62 10.72
N ARG A 270 1.37 -5.26 11.09
CA ARG A 270 1.52 -6.72 11.21
C ARG A 270 1.89 -7.17 12.60
N VAL A 271 2.36 -6.25 13.42
CA VAL A 271 2.71 -6.50 14.81
C VAL A 271 1.64 -5.86 15.68
N LEU A 272 0.93 -6.68 16.45
CA LEU A 272 -0.13 -6.22 17.34
C LEU A 272 0.38 -6.24 18.78
N PRO A 273 0.54 -5.07 19.41
CA PRO A 273 0.83 -5.00 20.84
C PRO A 273 -0.26 -5.66 21.67
N ASN A 274 0.06 -6.21 22.81
CA ASN A 274 -0.92 -6.73 23.72
C ASN A 274 -1.53 -5.59 24.57
N PHE A 275 -2.61 -5.91 25.27
CA PHE A 275 -3.35 -4.94 26.10
C PHE A 275 -2.46 -4.20 27.11
N ASN A 276 -1.49 -4.88 27.73
CA ASN A 276 -0.61 -4.27 28.71
C ASN A 276 0.33 -3.24 28.07
N ALA A 277 0.89 -3.57 26.91
CA ALA A 277 1.73 -2.65 26.15
C ALA A 277 0.96 -1.41 25.69
N GLU A 278 -0.28 -1.59 25.23
CA GLU A 278 -1.17 -0.48 24.85
C GLU A 278 -1.54 0.39 26.06
N ALA A 279 -1.86 -0.22 27.20
CA ALA A 279 -2.16 0.49 28.45
C ALA A 279 -0.96 1.30 28.96
N ASP A 280 0.26 0.80 28.77
CA ASP A 280 1.50 1.50 29.09
C ASP A 280 1.88 2.57 28.05
N GLY A 281 1.07 2.74 26.97
CA GLY A 281 1.31 3.71 25.90
C GLY A 281 2.49 3.35 24.97
N LEU A 282 2.90 2.08 24.94
CA LEU A 282 4.00 1.62 24.11
C LEU A 282 3.54 1.52 22.64
N LYS A 283 4.12 2.34 21.78
CA LYS A 283 3.81 2.34 20.35
C LYS A 283 4.51 1.17 19.66
N VAL A 284 3.87 0.63 18.63
CA VAL A 284 4.42 -0.48 17.82
C VAL A 284 5.77 -0.12 17.19
N GLU A 285 5.97 1.13 16.81
CA GLU A 285 7.25 1.63 16.28
C GLU A 285 8.39 1.44 17.29
N ASN A 286 8.14 1.74 18.57
CA ASN A 286 9.16 1.55 19.62
C ASN A 286 9.52 0.06 19.80
N ILE A 287 8.54 -0.84 19.67
CA ILE A 287 8.77 -2.28 19.70
C ILE A 287 9.65 -2.72 18.53
N ILE A 288 9.36 -2.21 17.33
CA ILE A 288 10.12 -2.51 16.11
C ILE A 288 11.56 -1.97 16.22
N ASP A 289 11.73 -0.74 16.66
CA ASP A 289 13.05 -0.12 16.82
C ASP A 289 13.90 -0.89 17.86
N GLN A 290 13.30 -1.23 19.00
CA GLN A 290 13.96 -2.06 20.01
C GLN A 290 14.35 -3.44 19.45
N LEU A 291 13.53 -4.02 18.58
CA LEU A 291 13.83 -5.30 17.95
C LEU A 291 15.01 -5.19 16.96
N ILE A 292 15.05 -4.11 16.16
CA ILE A 292 16.17 -3.82 15.24
C ILE A 292 17.48 -3.68 16.01
N ASP A 293 17.47 -2.97 17.13
CA ASP A 293 18.65 -2.77 17.97
C ASP A 293 19.11 -4.06 18.66
N HIS A 294 18.15 -4.94 19.00
CA HIS A 294 18.44 -6.23 19.63
C HIS A 294 19.08 -7.24 18.65
N LEU A 295 18.68 -7.19 17.38
CA LEU A 295 19.12 -8.14 16.37
C LEU A 295 20.50 -7.74 15.82
N LYS A 296 21.50 -8.58 16.12
CA LYS A 296 22.84 -8.45 15.51
C LYS A 296 22.78 -8.82 14.02
N GLU A 297 23.61 -8.15 13.26
CA GLU A 297 23.81 -8.39 11.81
C GLU A 297 24.45 -9.75 11.56
#